data_089d946a1e28be5b6e33cb98dcec6387
#
_entry.id   089d946a1e28be5b6e33cb98dcec6387
#
_cell.length_a   1.000
_cell.length_b   1.000
_cell.length_c   1.000
_cell.angle_alpha   90.00
_cell.angle_beta   90.00
_cell.angle_gamma   90.00
#
_symmetry.space_group_name_H-M   'P 1'
#
loop_
_entity.id
_entity.type
_entity.pdbx_description
1 polymer ?
#
loop_
_entity_poly.entity_id
_entity_poly.type
_entity_poly.pdbx_seq_one_letter_code
_entity_poly.pdbx_strand_id
1 'polypeptide(L)'
;IYVPDDYQTSKKRYPVLIINDGQNAFFDEQSYIGKSWGFLQAVKQLNIDVILVAIYCNFELLKREDEYGPWIMNQDLSREYGTHRLVGGEGNAYVTFLTTQLKPYLDQNFPTKIDDYGIVGSSMGALISFYAFLKYPTIFKKCAILSTAFWIYEEEFVNLLKVSSISHNMLYMDVGGQEDDKRYIPSNEHLKECIEGKLQNYQYHFFPNGKH
;
A
#
# COMPACT_ATOMS: atom_id res chain seq x y z
N ILE A 1 5.79 -15.31 0.53
CA ILE A 1 5.47 -15.24 -0.91
C ILE A 1 4.52 -16.38 -1.23
N TYR A 2 3.44 -16.07 -1.96
CA TYR A 2 2.56 -17.05 -2.60
C TYR A 2 2.82 -17.03 -4.11
N VAL A 3 2.84 -18.19 -4.73
CA VAL A 3 2.95 -18.39 -6.18
C VAL A 3 1.81 -19.28 -6.67
N PRO A 4 1.32 -19.12 -7.91
CA PRO A 4 0.33 -20.04 -8.50
C PRO A 4 0.82 -21.50 -8.51
N ASP A 5 -0.09 -22.45 -8.39
CA ASP A 5 0.26 -23.88 -8.25
C ASP A 5 1.07 -24.43 -9.46
N ASP A 6 0.87 -23.86 -10.64
CA ASP A 6 1.52 -24.27 -11.89
C ASP A 6 2.83 -23.51 -12.20
N TYR A 7 3.34 -22.66 -11.28
CA TYR A 7 4.45 -21.74 -11.57
C TYR A 7 5.76 -22.43 -12.01
N GLN A 8 6.00 -23.67 -11.56
CA GLN A 8 7.20 -24.43 -11.94
C GLN A 8 7.05 -25.18 -13.26
N THR A 9 5.84 -25.54 -13.65
CA THR A 9 5.54 -26.35 -14.83
C THR A 9 5.06 -25.52 -16.00
N SER A 10 4.49 -24.36 -15.72
CA SER A 10 3.98 -23.40 -16.71
C SER A 10 5.13 -22.58 -17.30
N LYS A 11 4.98 -22.19 -18.57
CA LYS A 11 5.84 -21.18 -19.21
C LYS A 11 5.31 -19.74 -19.03
N LYS A 12 4.26 -19.58 -18.23
CA LYS A 12 3.64 -18.27 -17.95
C LYS A 12 4.58 -17.40 -17.10
N ARG A 13 4.42 -16.10 -17.25
CA ARG A 13 4.90 -15.11 -16.28
C ARG A 13 3.71 -14.44 -15.59
N TYR A 14 3.85 -14.13 -14.33
CA TYR A 14 2.76 -13.69 -13.47
C TYR A 14 2.94 -12.24 -13.04
N PRO A 15 1.86 -11.43 -13.00
CA PRO A 15 1.92 -10.15 -12.33
C PRO A 15 2.27 -10.33 -10.85
N VAL A 16 2.84 -9.29 -10.25
CA VAL A 16 3.23 -9.30 -8.83
C VAL A 16 2.41 -8.29 -8.07
N LEU A 17 1.87 -8.68 -6.93
CA LEU A 17 1.24 -7.77 -5.97
C LEU A 17 2.06 -7.74 -4.68
N ILE A 18 2.63 -6.58 -4.37
CA ILE A 18 3.28 -6.31 -3.09
C ILE A 18 2.21 -5.88 -2.09
N ILE A 19 2.20 -6.50 -0.92
CA ILE A 19 1.23 -6.25 0.15
C ILE A 19 1.99 -5.76 1.37
N ASN A 20 1.78 -4.50 1.74
CA ASN A 20 2.30 -3.95 2.99
C ASN A 20 1.49 -4.46 4.18
N ASP A 21 2.07 -4.48 5.38
CA ASP A 21 1.51 -5.16 6.56
C ASP A 21 1.22 -6.65 6.29
N GLY A 22 2.17 -7.32 5.66
CA GLY A 22 2.04 -8.67 5.15
C GLY A 22 1.65 -9.74 6.15
N GLN A 23 1.86 -9.52 7.46
CA GLN A 23 1.36 -10.36 8.54
C GLN A 23 -0.17 -10.49 8.52
N ASN A 24 -0.88 -9.48 7.99
CA ASN A 24 -2.32 -9.49 7.90
C ASN A 24 -2.85 -10.17 6.62
N ALA A 25 -1.97 -10.51 5.66
CA ALA A 25 -2.40 -10.89 4.33
C ALA A 25 -3.02 -12.28 4.22
N PHE A 26 -2.43 -13.30 4.85
CA PHE A 26 -2.65 -14.70 4.49
C PHE A 26 -3.33 -15.54 5.57
N PHE A 27 -2.89 -15.48 6.83
CA PHE A 27 -3.28 -16.39 7.89
C PHE A 27 -3.80 -15.65 9.11
N ASP A 28 -4.90 -16.13 9.68
CA ASP A 28 -5.56 -15.51 10.82
C ASP A 28 -4.65 -15.45 12.05
N GLU A 29 -3.89 -16.50 12.31
CA GLU A 29 -2.95 -16.60 13.44
C GLU A 29 -1.76 -15.65 13.37
N GLN A 30 -1.45 -15.10 12.20
CA GLN A 30 -0.38 -14.13 11.99
C GLN A 30 -0.88 -12.70 12.01
N SER A 31 -2.18 -12.53 11.81
CA SER A 31 -2.79 -11.20 11.70
C SER A 31 -2.86 -10.50 13.06
N TYR A 32 -2.59 -9.20 13.05
CA TYR A 32 -2.64 -8.34 14.23
C TYR A 32 -3.98 -8.37 14.97
N ILE A 33 -5.10 -8.48 14.22
CA ILE A 33 -6.46 -8.54 14.78
C ILE A 33 -7.02 -9.96 14.86
N GLY A 34 -6.20 -10.98 14.64
CA GLY A 34 -6.63 -12.40 14.67
C GLY A 34 -7.50 -12.82 13.48
N LYS A 35 -7.57 -11.98 12.42
CA LYS A 35 -8.26 -12.31 11.17
C LYS A 35 -7.50 -11.71 10.00
N SER A 36 -7.16 -12.56 9.03
CA SER A 36 -6.45 -12.15 7.83
C SER A 36 -7.34 -11.39 6.85
N TRP A 37 -6.70 -10.65 5.94
CA TRP A 37 -7.39 -9.97 4.85
C TRP A 37 -7.87 -10.91 3.73
N GLY A 38 -7.56 -12.19 3.83
CA GLY A 38 -8.09 -13.24 2.95
C GLY A 38 -7.54 -13.22 1.52
N PHE A 39 -6.34 -12.70 1.27
CA PHE A 39 -5.77 -12.65 -0.09
C PHE A 39 -5.64 -14.05 -0.72
N LEU A 40 -5.27 -15.08 0.04
CA LEU A 40 -5.18 -16.45 -0.49
C LEU A 40 -6.54 -17.01 -0.90
N GLN A 41 -7.58 -16.74 -0.11
CA GLN A 41 -8.94 -17.14 -0.47
C GLN A 41 -9.42 -16.39 -1.70
N ALA A 42 -9.19 -15.07 -1.76
CA ALA A 42 -9.61 -14.23 -2.87
C ALA A 42 -8.99 -14.67 -4.21
N VAL A 43 -7.67 -14.89 -4.27
CA VAL A 43 -7.02 -15.29 -5.52
C VAL A 43 -7.47 -16.67 -5.99
N LYS A 44 -7.74 -17.61 -5.07
CA LYS A 44 -8.25 -18.93 -5.40
C LYS A 44 -9.70 -18.89 -5.88
N GLN A 45 -10.58 -18.17 -5.17
CA GLN A 45 -12.00 -18.05 -5.53
C GLN A 45 -12.20 -17.33 -6.87
N LEU A 46 -11.39 -16.31 -7.14
CA LEU A 46 -11.45 -15.52 -8.37
C LEU A 46 -10.60 -16.11 -9.52
N ASN A 47 -9.89 -17.21 -9.25
CA ASN A 47 -8.97 -17.86 -10.20
C ASN A 47 -7.98 -16.86 -10.84
N ILE A 48 -7.30 -16.09 -10.00
CA ILE A 48 -6.35 -15.05 -10.42
C ILE A 48 -4.93 -15.61 -10.38
N ASP A 49 -4.26 -15.63 -11.53
CA ASP A 49 -2.84 -15.98 -11.64
C ASP A 49 -1.97 -14.77 -11.25
N VAL A 50 -1.47 -14.72 -10.01
CA VAL A 50 -0.66 -13.63 -9.46
C VAL A 50 0.36 -14.14 -8.44
N ILE A 51 1.54 -13.54 -8.38
CA ILE A 51 2.49 -13.74 -7.29
C ILE A 51 2.16 -12.70 -6.21
N LEU A 52 1.87 -13.16 -4.98
CA LEU A 52 1.64 -12.28 -3.83
C LEU A 52 2.90 -12.22 -2.97
N VAL A 53 3.37 -11.01 -2.69
CA VAL A 53 4.55 -10.75 -1.86
C VAL A 53 4.12 -9.93 -0.65
N ALA A 54 3.86 -10.60 0.45
CA ALA A 54 3.42 -9.99 1.70
C ALA A 54 4.64 -9.64 2.57
N ILE A 55 4.85 -8.36 2.81
CA ILE A 55 5.99 -7.82 3.55
C ILE A 55 5.53 -7.45 4.95
N TYR A 56 6.08 -8.11 5.96
CA TYR A 56 5.81 -7.79 7.36
C TYR A 56 6.36 -6.42 7.70
N CYS A 57 5.59 -5.62 8.40
CA CYS A 57 6.11 -4.38 8.97
C CYS A 57 6.95 -4.66 10.22
N ASN A 58 7.79 -3.69 10.59
CA ASN A 58 8.52 -3.76 11.84
C ASN A 58 7.63 -3.34 13.01
N PHE A 59 7.41 -4.23 13.98
CA PHE A 59 6.56 -3.99 15.16
C PHE A 59 7.30 -3.37 16.35
N GLU A 60 8.62 -3.17 16.25
CA GLU A 60 9.40 -2.61 17.34
C GLU A 60 9.06 -1.14 17.54
N LEU A 61 8.45 -0.79 18.68
CA LEU A 61 8.06 0.59 19.00
C LEU A 61 7.24 1.23 17.87
N LEU A 62 7.69 2.38 17.35
CA LEU A 62 7.06 3.11 16.23
C LEU A 62 7.82 2.92 14.92
N LYS A 63 8.46 1.75 14.71
CA LYS A 63 9.22 1.50 13.48
C LYS A 63 8.34 1.33 12.24
N ARG A 64 7.13 0.81 12.40
CA ARG A 64 6.15 0.76 11.31
C ARG A 64 5.82 2.19 10.82
N GLU A 65 5.61 3.11 11.74
CA GLU A 65 5.33 4.52 11.45
C GLU A 65 6.53 5.21 10.83
N ASP A 66 7.76 4.86 11.24
CA ASP A 66 8.98 5.38 10.63
C ASP A 66 9.13 4.89 9.18
N GLU A 67 9.04 3.57 8.95
CA GLU A 67 9.19 2.95 7.63
C GLU A 67 8.06 3.30 6.66
N TYR A 68 6.82 3.45 7.16
CA TYR A 68 5.66 3.78 6.32
C TYR A 68 5.38 5.28 6.23
N GLY A 69 6.13 6.10 6.98
CA GLY A 69 6.11 7.55 6.89
C GLY A 69 7.12 8.07 5.87
N PRO A 70 6.70 8.55 4.69
CA PRO A 70 7.63 9.10 3.70
C PRO A 70 8.34 10.37 4.18
N TRP A 71 7.69 11.11 5.07
CA TRP A 71 8.20 12.34 5.67
C TRP A 71 8.16 12.23 7.20
N ILE A 72 8.84 13.17 7.86
CA ILE A 72 8.79 13.27 9.33
C ILE A 72 7.45 13.90 9.71
N MET A 73 6.72 13.26 10.62
CA MET A 73 5.51 13.83 11.22
C MET A 73 5.85 15.10 11.99
N ASN A 74 4.91 16.03 12.02
CA ASN A 74 5.07 17.18 12.92
C ASN A 74 5.09 16.73 14.40
N GLN A 75 5.59 17.63 15.28
CA GLN A 75 5.82 17.25 16.66
C GLN A 75 4.53 16.95 17.45
N ASP A 76 3.42 17.58 17.08
CA ASP A 76 2.15 17.36 17.78
C ASP A 76 1.58 15.98 17.42
N LEU A 77 1.64 15.57 16.16
CA LEU A 77 1.30 14.22 15.74
C LEU A 77 2.20 13.17 16.39
N SER A 78 3.52 13.42 16.47
CA SER A 78 4.44 12.50 17.15
C SER A 78 4.05 12.30 18.63
N ARG A 79 3.58 13.36 19.32
CA ARG A 79 3.06 13.27 20.69
C ARG A 79 1.78 12.46 20.80
N GLU A 80 0.88 12.53 19.81
CA GLU A 80 -0.32 11.67 19.77
C GLU A 80 0.04 10.18 19.74
N TYR A 81 1.18 9.81 19.10
CA TYR A 81 1.75 8.46 19.15
C TYR A 81 2.51 8.14 20.46
N GLY A 82 2.41 8.99 21.47
CA GLY A 82 2.97 8.75 22.80
C GLY A 82 4.49 8.95 22.90
N THR A 83 5.10 9.69 21.99
CA THR A 83 6.55 9.91 21.96
C THR A 83 6.92 11.38 21.82
N HIS A 84 8.11 11.73 22.31
CA HIS A 84 8.73 13.06 22.12
C HIS A 84 9.74 13.08 20.95
N ARG A 85 10.11 11.91 20.41
CA ARG A 85 10.93 11.85 19.20
C ARG A 85 10.08 12.14 17.96
N LEU A 86 10.72 12.61 16.92
CA LEU A 86 10.10 12.71 15.62
C LEU A 86 9.89 11.30 15.04
N VAL A 87 8.74 11.08 14.42
CA VAL A 87 8.30 9.80 13.83
C VAL A 87 8.19 9.96 12.33
N GLY A 88 8.45 8.90 11.58
CA GLY A 88 8.43 8.90 10.11
C GLY A 88 9.78 9.24 9.49
N GLY A 89 9.80 9.44 8.18
CA GLY A 89 10.98 9.84 7.40
C GLY A 89 11.80 8.70 6.80
N GLU A 90 11.52 7.44 7.13
CA GLU A 90 12.23 6.28 6.56
C GLU A 90 11.55 5.71 5.30
N GLY A 91 10.36 6.18 4.93
CA GLY A 91 9.58 5.62 3.82
C GLY A 91 10.29 5.69 2.46
N ASN A 92 11.16 6.69 2.24
CA ASN A 92 11.98 6.71 1.03
C ASN A 92 13.00 5.56 0.98
N ALA A 93 13.63 5.22 2.11
CA ALA A 93 14.54 4.08 2.21
C ALA A 93 13.81 2.75 1.98
N TYR A 94 12.62 2.59 2.59
CA TYR A 94 11.77 1.43 2.40
C TYR A 94 11.39 1.24 0.92
N VAL A 95 10.87 2.26 0.25
CA VAL A 95 10.48 2.16 -1.17
C VAL A 95 11.70 1.95 -2.08
N THR A 96 12.86 2.52 -1.74
CA THR A 96 14.12 2.23 -2.44
C THR A 96 14.50 0.75 -2.31
N PHE A 97 14.38 0.16 -1.12
CA PHE A 97 14.56 -1.29 -0.94
C PHE A 97 13.62 -2.11 -1.84
N LEU A 98 12.33 -1.76 -1.90
CA LEU A 98 11.35 -2.45 -2.75
C LEU A 98 11.77 -2.46 -4.23
N THR A 99 12.28 -1.33 -4.71
CA THR A 99 12.55 -1.12 -6.14
C THR A 99 13.95 -1.59 -6.56
N THR A 100 14.95 -1.46 -5.68
CA THR A 100 16.36 -1.74 -6.03
C THR A 100 16.89 -3.07 -5.52
N GLN A 101 16.21 -3.69 -4.55
CA GLN A 101 16.64 -4.97 -3.98
C GLN A 101 15.56 -6.04 -4.14
N LEU A 102 14.35 -5.80 -3.60
CA LEU A 102 13.30 -6.81 -3.61
C LEU A 102 12.83 -7.14 -5.03
N LYS A 103 12.48 -6.12 -5.84
CA LYS A 103 12.03 -6.37 -7.22
C LYS A 103 13.06 -7.12 -8.05
N PRO A 104 14.36 -6.75 -8.12
CA PRO A 104 15.37 -7.54 -8.84
C PRO A 104 15.48 -8.98 -8.32
N TYR A 105 15.42 -9.19 -7.02
CA TYR A 105 15.41 -10.53 -6.44
C TYR A 105 14.21 -11.37 -6.92
N LEU A 106 13.01 -10.78 -6.93
CA LEU A 106 11.80 -11.45 -7.41
C LEU A 106 11.92 -11.79 -8.90
N ASP A 107 12.38 -10.86 -9.72
CA ASP A 107 12.53 -11.05 -11.17
C ASP A 107 13.56 -12.13 -11.54
N GLN A 108 14.57 -12.32 -10.70
CA GLN A 108 15.60 -13.36 -10.89
C GLN A 108 15.14 -14.74 -10.42
N ASN A 109 14.31 -14.83 -9.38
CA ASN A 109 13.99 -16.09 -8.71
C ASN A 109 12.59 -16.63 -9.01
N PHE A 110 11.70 -15.79 -9.56
CA PHE A 110 10.31 -16.16 -9.88
C PHE A 110 9.93 -15.76 -11.30
N PRO A 111 8.97 -16.43 -11.92
CA PRO A 111 8.51 -16.10 -13.27
C PRO A 111 7.60 -14.85 -13.27
N THR A 112 8.15 -13.71 -12.92
CA THR A 112 7.43 -12.43 -12.85
C THR A 112 7.22 -11.82 -14.24
N LYS A 113 6.11 -11.09 -14.41
CA LYS A 113 6.00 -10.07 -15.46
C LYS A 113 6.70 -8.82 -14.95
N ILE A 114 7.91 -8.57 -15.44
CA ILE A 114 8.84 -7.54 -14.93
C ILE A 114 8.28 -6.12 -14.98
N ASP A 115 7.26 -5.87 -15.79
CA ASP A 115 6.59 -4.58 -15.99
C ASP A 115 5.13 -4.55 -15.48
N ASP A 116 4.72 -5.56 -14.71
CA ASP A 116 3.36 -5.68 -14.17
C ASP A 116 3.36 -5.90 -12.65
N TYR A 117 3.75 -4.85 -11.93
CA TYR A 117 3.76 -4.79 -10.47
C TYR A 117 2.64 -3.91 -9.95
N GLY A 118 1.94 -4.43 -8.95
CA GLY A 118 0.98 -3.68 -8.12
C GLY A 118 1.46 -3.59 -6.68
N ILE A 119 0.90 -2.63 -5.94
CA ILE A 119 1.16 -2.46 -4.51
C ILE A 119 -0.15 -2.15 -3.78
N VAL A 120 -0.31 -2.69 -2.58
CA VAL A 120 -1.51 -2.50 -1.75
C VAL A 120 -1.15 -2.35 -0.28
N GLY A 121 -1.94 -1.56 0.43
CA GLY A 121 -1.87 -1.44 1.88
C GLY A 121 -3.12 -0.79 2.47
N SER A 122 -3.21 -0.83 3.78
CA SER A 122 -4.27 -0.20 4.57
C SER A 122 -3.65 0.78 5.56
N SER A 123 -4.37 1.88 5.87
CA SER A 123 -3.95 2.86 6.86
C SER A 123 -2.58 3.48 6.54
N MET A 124 -1.59 3.34 7.42
CA MET A 124 -0.20 3.71 7.16
C MET A 124 0.42 2.89 6.01
N GLY A 125 0.03 1.60 5.87
CA GLY A 125 0.45 0.77 4.74
C GLY A 125 -0.08 1.29 3.40
N ALA A 126 -1.24 1.95 3.40
CA ALA A 126 -1.77 2.64 2.23
C ALA A 126 -0.98 3.92 1.90
N LEU A 127 -0.52 4.69 2.92
CA LEU A 127 0.35 5.85 2.71
C LEU A 127 1.62 5.48 1.95
N ILE A 128 2.33 4.46 2.42
CA ILE A 128 3.58 4.05 1.78
C ILE A 128 3.36 3.40 0.41
N SER A 129 2.22 2.70 0.22
CA SER A 129 1.83 2.18 -1.09
C SER A 129 1.57 3.30 -2.09
N PHE A 130 0.84 4.33 -1.68
CA PHE A 130 0.56 5.48 -2.53
C PHE A 130 1.82 6.30 -2.83
N TYR A 131 2.70 6.48 -1.85
CA TYR A 131 4.00 7.11 -2.06
C TYR A 131 4.85 6.36 -3.10
N ALA A 132 4.93 5.03 -2.98
CA ALA A 132 5.64 4.19 -3.95
C ALA A 132 5.06 4.33 -5.37
N PHE A 133 3.73 4.30 -5.48
CA PHE A 133 3.00 4.47 -6.72
C PHE A 133 3.25 5.82 -7.39
N LEU A 134 3.23 6.92 -6.62
CA LEU A 134 3.49 8.27 -7.15
C LEU A 134 4.95 8.47 -7.55
N LYS A 135 5.88 7.89 -6.79
CA LYS A 135 7.32 8.08 -6.99
C LYS A 135 7.91 7.18 -8.07
N TYR A 136 7.38 5.96 -8.22
CA TYR A 136 7.86 4.96 -9.17
C TYR A 136 6.72 4.44 -10.07
N PRO A 137 6.04 5.32 -10.84
CA PRO A 137 4.86 4.96 -11.63
C PRO A 137 5.13 3.99 -12.78
N THR A 138 6.39 3.88 -13.21
CA THR A 138 6.82 2.91 -14.22
C THR A 138 6.97 1.49 -13.65
N ILE A 139 7.18 1.37 -12.34
CA ILE A 139 7.26 0.09 -11.62
C ILE A 139 5.89 -0.30 -11.11
N PHE A 140 5.30 0.52 -10.25
CA PHE A 140 3.99 0.27 -9.65
C PHE A 140 2.90 0.87 -10.53
N LYS A 141 2.43 0.09 -11.49
CA LYS A 141 1.38 0.54 -12.42
C LYS A 141 -0.03 0.42 -11.84
N LYS A 142 -0.17 -0.33 -10.75
CA LYS A 142 -1.43 -0.59 -10.05
C LYS A 142 -1.23 -0.33 -8.56
N CYS A 143 -2.16 0.39 -7.95
CA CYS A 143 -2.15 0.65 -6.53
C CYS A 143 -3.56 0.46 -5.95
N ALA A 144 -3.63 -0.15 -4.76
CA ALA A 144 -4.84 -0.16 -3.96
C ALA A 144 -4.54 0.43 -2.58
N ILE A 145 -5.32 1.41 -2.18
CA ILE A 145 -5.16 2.13 -0.91
C ILE A 145 -6.49 2.09 -0.15
N LEU A 146 -6.43 1.55 1.07
CA LEU A 146 -7.59 1.23 1.87
C LEU A 146 -7.54 2.03 3.17
N SER A 147 -8.58 2.80 3.45
CA SER A 147 -8.67 3.67 4.65
C SER A 147 -7.35 4.37 4.94
N THR A 148 -6.88 5.16 3.98
CA THR A 148 -5.53 5.77 4.03
C THR A 148 -5.45 6.87 5.08
N ALA A 149 -4.40 6.85 5.91
CA ALA A 149 -4.14 7.85 6.95
C ALA A 149 -3.58 9.18 6.38
N PHE A 150 -4.18 9.72 5.30
CA PHE A 150 -3.68 10.92 4.60
C PHE A 150 -3.52 12.14 5.50
N TRP A 151 -4.35 12.25 6.52
CA TRP A 151 -4.30 13.37 7.46
C TRP A 151 -2.93 13.58 8.14
N ILE A 152 -2.02 12.58 8.06
CA ILE A 152 -0.66 12.68 8.61
C ILE A 152 0.23 13.52 7.69
N TYR A 153 0.08 13.41 6.36
CA TYR A 153 0.97 14.02 5.34
C TYR A 153 0.16 14.58 4.16
N GLU A 154 -0.99 15.16 4.42
CA GLU A 154 -1.96 15.53 3.38
C GLU A 154 -1.37 16.52 2.36
N GLU A 155 -0.71 17.59 2.85
CA GLU A 155 -0.11 18.60 1.98
C GLU A 155 1.04 18.02 1.13
N GLU A 156 1.87 17.18 1.72
CA GLU A 156 2.99 16.53 1.04
C GLU A 156 2.50 15.62 -0.08
N PHE A 157 1.43 14.86 0.16
CA PHE A 157 0.82 14.02 -0.88
C PHE A 157 0.18 14.85 -1.99
N VAL A 158 -0.53 15.91 -1.68
CA VAL A 158 -1.07 16.85 -2.69
C VAL A 158 0.05 17.43 -3.54
N ASN A 159 1.16 17.82 -2.94
CA ASN A 159 2.31 18.37 -3.67
C ASN A 159 3.02 17.32 -4.54
N LEU A 160 3.21 16.10 -4.00
CA LEU A 160 3.79 15.00 -4.77
C LEU A 160 2.89 14.60 -5.95
N LEU A 161 1.58 14.56 -5.74
CA LEU A 161 0.61 14.24 -6.77
C LEU A 161 0.65 15.24 -7.94
N LYS A 162 0.88 16.53 -7.67
CA LYS A 162 0.98 17.57 -8.73
C LYS A 162 2.08 17.29 -9.75
N VAL A 163 3.19 16.69 -9.30
CA VAL A 163 4.38 16.44 -10.14
C VAL A 163 4.50 14.99 -10.63
N SER A 164 3.61 14.12 -10.20
CA SER A 164 3.65 12.70 -10.56
C SER A 164 3.00 12.43 -11.93
N SER A 165 3.60 11.54 -12.72
CA SER A 165 3.16 11.14 -14.06
C SER A 165 2.44 9.80 -14.02
N ILE A 166 1.18 9.80 -13.57
CA ILE A 166 0.39 8.58 -13.28
C ILE A 166 -0.84 8.40 -14.19
N SER A 167 -1.02 9.20 -15.22
CA SER A 167 -2.25 9.24 -16.02
C SER A 167 -2.71 7.89 -16.59
N HIS A 168 -1.80 6.98 -16.87
CA HIS A 168 -2.08 5.64 -17.42
C HIS A 168 -2.07 4.52 -16.39
N ASN A 169 -1.79 4.84 -15.13
CA ASN A 169 -1.77 3.88 -14.03
C ASN A 169 -3.19 3.60 -13.53
N MET A 170 -3.33 2.58 -12.69
CA MET A 170 -4.61 2.19 -12.09
C MET A 170 -4.56 2.42 -10.58
N LEU A 171 -5.58 3.06 -10.05
CA LEU A 171 -5.74 3.27 -8.62
C LEU A 171 -7.12 2.81 -8.15
N TYR A 172 -7.14 1.96 -7.13
CA TYR A 172 -8.29 1.70 -6.30
C TYR A 172 -8.11 2.40 -4.97
N MET A 173 -9.14 3.07 -4.49
CA MET A 173 -9.15 3.76 -3.21
C MET A 173 -10.48 3.53 -2.52
N ASP A 174 -10.45 3.28 -1.22
CA ASP A 174 -11.66 3.26 -0.40
C ASP A 174 -11.46 3.87 0.98
N VAL A 175 -12.59 4.12 1.66
CA VAL A 175 -12.62 4.53 3.06
C VAL A 175 -13.91 4.06 3.72
N GLY A 176 -13.79 3.63 4.98
CA GLY A 176 -14.92 3.28 5.84
C GLY A 176 -15.67 4.52 6.35
N GLY A 177 -16.99 4.39 6.54
CA GLY A 177 -17.80 5.45 7.14
C GLY A 177 -17.78 5.44 8.67
N GLN A 178 -17.27 4.35 9.28
CA GLN A 178 -17.16 4.18 10.74
C GLN A 178 -15.69 4.07 11.16
N GLU A 179 -14.86 4.97 10.62
CA GLU A 179 -13.46 5.10 11.01
C GLU A 179 -13.34 5.55 12.47
N ASP A 180 -12.36 4.99 13.20
CA ASP A 180 -12.14 5.33 14.60
C ASP A 180 -11.63 6.78 14.77
N ASP A 181 -10.88 7.30 13.80
CA ASP A 181 -10.43 8.69 13.77
C ASP A 181 -11.20 9.50 12.72
N LYS A 182 -11.81 10.59 13.15
CA LYS A 182 -12.62 11.48 12.31
C LYS A 182 -11.85 12.14 11.17
N ARG A 183 -10.51 12.12 11.20
CA ARG A 183 -9.64 12.71 10.17
C ARG A 183 -9.55 11.88 8.90
N TYR A 184 -9.85 10.57 8.96
CA TYR A 184 -9.78 9.68 7.79
C TYR A 184 -10.69 10.12 6.65
N ILE A 185 -11.98 10.32 6.93
CA ILE A 185 -12.95 10.63 5.88
C ILE A 185 -12.61 11.96 5.17
N PRO A 186 -12.44 13.10 5.89
CA PRO A 186 -12.14 14.37 5.22
C PRO A 186 -10.85 14.35 4.40
N SER A 187 -9.78 13.76 4.92
CA SER A 187 -8.50 13.71 4.20
C SER A 187 -8.55 12.80 2.97
N ASN A 188 -9.29 11.67 3.04
CA ASN A 188 -9.51 10.81 1.88
C ASN A 188 -10.38 11.49 0.81
N GLU A 189 -11.44 12.19 1.18
CA GLU A 189 -12.27 12.96 0.24
C GLU A 189 -11.48 14.07 -0.44
N HIS A 190 -10.64 14.82 0.30
CA HIS A 190 -9.79 15.85 -0.29
C HIS A 190 -8.76 15.26 -1.28
N LEU A 191 -8.06 14.18 -0.90
CA LEU A 191 -7.13 13.52 -1.83
C LEU A 191 -7.86 12.93 -3.06
N LYS A 192 -9.06 12.39 -2.90
CA LYS A 192 -9.93 11.95 -4.00
C LYS A 192 -10.15 13.08 -5.01
N GLU A 193 -10.57 14.27 -4.54
CA GLU A 193 -10.76 15.45 -5.40
C GLU A 193 -9.48 15.85 -6.14
N CYS A 194 -8.33 15.78 -5.47
CA CYS A 194 -7.03 16.06 -6.09
C CYS A 194 -6.62 15.03 -7.14
N ILE A 195 -7.05 13.77 -7.00
CA ILE A 195 -6.76 12.66 -7.92
C ILE A 195 -7.68 12.69 -9.15
N GLU A 196 -8.91 13.15 -8.98
CA GLU A 196 -9.88 13.26 -10.07
C GLU A 196 -9.30 14.07 -11.25
N GLY A 197 -9.39 13.52 -12.45
CA GLY A 197 -8.83 14.12 -13.67
C GLY A 197 -7.34 13.86 -13.91
N LYS A 198 -6.60 13.27 -12.97
CA LYS A 198 -5.19 12.88 -13.15
C LYS A 198 -5.00 11.44 -13.61
N LEU A 199 -5.95 10.57 -13.28
CA LEU A 199 -5.94 9.14 -13.60
C LEU A 199 -7.10 8.78 -14.51
N GLN A 200 -6.83 8.03 -15.59
CA GLN A 200 -7.86 7.48 -16.47
C GLN A 200 -8.55 6.25 -15.85
N ASN A 201 -7.81 5.47 -15.08
CA ASN A 201 -8.27 4.24 -14.43
C ASN A 201 -8.29 4.44 -12.91
N TYR A 202 -9.34 5.07 -12.41
CA TYR A 202 -9.52 5.38 -11.00
C TYR A 202 -10.87 4.87 -10.51
N GLN A 203 -10.88 4.23 -9.34
CA GLN A 203 -12.08 3.80 -8.63
C GLN A 203 -12.00 4.27 -7.19
N TYR A 204 -13.08 4.85 -6.71
CA TYR A 204 -13.26 5.24 -5.32
C TYR A 204 -14.54 4.64 -4.75
N HIS A 205 -14.46 4.08 -3.55
CA HIS A 205 -15.59 3.52 -2.84
C HIS A 205 -15.66 4.03 -1.40
N PHE A 206 -16.82 4.57 -1.04
CA PHE A 206 -17.17 4.88 0.33
C PHE A 206 -18.06 3.77 0.90
N PHE A 207 -17.66 3.16 2.00
CA PHE A 207 -18.41 2.10 2.66
C PHE A 207 -19.06 2.62 3.95
N PRO A 208 -20.35 3.04 3.95
CA PRO A 208 -20.97 3.72 5.10
C PRO A 208 -20.91 2.95 6.42
N ASN A 209 -20.91 1.61 6.36
CA ASN A 209 -20.82 0.71 7.50
C ASN A 209 -19.45 0.07 7.66
N GLY A 210 -18.49 0.43 6.82
CA GLY A 210 -17.11 -0.02 6.91
C GLY A 210 -16.43 0.57 8.13
N LYS A 211 -15.67 -0.25 8.84
CA LYS A 211 -14.75 0.15 9.92
C LYS A 211 -13.34 0.20 9.36
N HIS A 212 -12.44 0.76 10.18
CA HIS A 212 -11.01 0.81 9.87
C HIS A 212 -10.38 -0.58 9.72
#